data_982039834eda86028a9480772249516c
#
_entry.id   982039834eda86028a9480772249516c
#
_cell.length_a   1.000
_cell.length_b   1.000
_cell.length_c   1.000
_cell.angle_alpha   90.00
_cell.angle_beta   90.00
_cell.angle_gamma   90.00
#
_symmetry.space_group_name_H-M   'P 1'
#
loop_
_entity.id
_entity.type
_entity.pdbx_description
1 polymer ?
#
loop_
_entity_poly.entity_id
_entity_poly.type
_entity_poly.pdbx_seq_one_letter_code
_entity_poly.pdbx_strand_id
1 'polypeptide(L)'
;MGRGKKILPAVMALTLAAGSITGCSVSSAKTETAKESMQSQAETKTAEQSTQAEKTSEAADAAGEREITDMAGRTVVVPDEIETVFSSSTVTAIFMYTLAPDKLLGWNYELNELEKSIILEEYHDLPNLGMGDSINYEAVIAADPTIAVNVGTINDKMISDCDKLSKSLGVPVVAVDGDLSASAEAYRFMGELLGEEEQAEKLASYAEKTFADIEKMEVPEDKKVRIYYGNGEDSLETAPAGSAHGQIIDMVNAVNVADLEMGEGSRVQISAEQLLAWDPDVIVVNGEPKADMSGASAAEAILANPDYASLKAVQDQQVYGTPNAPFSWMDRPMGPNRIVGIRWLSGLIYPEYLNYNVDEEVKEFFDLFYHVQLTDEKLENIYSGTV
;
A
#
# COMPACT_ATOMS: atom_id res chain seq x y z
N MET A 1 -1.55 66.65 -10.13
CA MET A 1 -2.03 66.59 -11.52
C MET A 1 -1.75 65.22 -12.04
N GLY A 2 -2.62 64.36 -12.25
CA GLY A 2 -3.86 64.10 -12.80
C GLY A 2 -4.14 62.64 -12.78
N ARG A 3 -5.30 62.38 -12.38
CA ARG A 3 -6.41 61.57 -12.88
C ARG A 3 -6.28 60.06 -12.81
N GLY A 4 -7.06 59.55 -11.85
CA GLY A 4 -7.48 58.17 -11.73
C GLY A 4 -8.38 57.68 -12.88
N LYS A 5 -8.40 56.36 -13.06
CA LYS A 5 -9.51 55.68 -13.71
C LYS A 5 -9.93 54.49 -12.83
N LYS A 6 -11.14 54.65 -12.26
CA LYS A 6 -11.91 53.57 -11.67
C LYS A 6 -12.53 52.76 -12.80
N ILE A 7 -12.46 51.42 -12.73
CA ILE A 7 -13.28 50.54 -13.56
C ILE A 7 -14.15 49.73 -12.61
N LEU A 8 -15.45 49.84 -12.75
CA LEU A 8 -16.52 49.11 -12.07
C LEU A 8 -16.63 47.68 -12.65
N PRO A 9 -17.11 46.72 -11.87
CA PRO A 9 -17.45 45.40 -12.39
C PRO A 9 -18.87 45.38 -12.97
N ALA A 10 -19.01 44.71 -14.11
CA ALA A 10 -20.29 44.43 -14.75
C ALA A 10 -20.92 43.17 -14.11
N VAL A 11 -22.10 43.38 -13.56
CA VAL A 11 -23.01 42.30 -13.12
C VAL A 11 -23.79 41.86 -14.36
N MET A 12 -23.75 40.58 -14.70
CA MET A 12 -24.59 39.98 -15.73
C MET A 12 -25.57 39.01 -15.08
N ALA A 13 -26.82 39.48 -15.01
CA ALA A 13 -27.97 38.69 -14.60
C ALA A 13 -28.40 37.78 -15.77
N LEU A 14 -28.60 36.49 -15.52
CA LEU A 14 -29.19 35.56 -16.47
C LEU A 14 -30.56 35.12 -15.96
N THR A 15 -31.57 35.45 -16.76
CA THR A 15 -32.99 35.21 -16.54
C THR A 15 -33.37 33.74 -16.83
N LEU A 16 -34.19 33.18 -15.95
CA LEU A 16 -34.94 31.93 -16.16
C LEU A 16 -35.99 32.10 -17.26
N ALA A 17 -36.13 31.09 -18.12
CA ALA A 17 -37.33 30.87 -18.92
C ALA A 17 -37.86 29.47 -18.64
N ALA A 18 -39.03 29.41 -18.00
CA ALA A 18 -39.86 28.24 -17.84
C ALA A 18 -40.68 28.04 -19.12
N GLY A 19 -40.75 26.79 -19.59
CA GLY A 19 -41.62 26.37 -20.68
C GLY A 19 -42.30 25.07 -20.33
N SER A 20 -43.55 25.19 -19.88
CA SER A 20 -44.50 24.09 -19.71
C SER A 20 -45.21 23.80 -21.03
N ILE A 21 -45.36 22.58 -21.45
CA ILE A 21 -46.44 22.14 -22.35
C ILE A 21 -47.01 20.82 -21.85
N THR A 22 -48.26 20.89 -21.58
CA THR A 22 -49.31 19.92 -21.24
C THR A 22 -49.66 19.01 -22.42
N GLY A 23 -49.98 17.72 -22.14
CA GLY A 23 -51.28 17.33 -22.52
C GLY A 23 -51.52 15.94 -23.10
N CYS A 24 -52.43 15.19 -22.46
CA CYS A 24 -53.41 14.21 -22.91
C CYS A 24 -52.90 12.80 -23.23
N SER A 25 -53.14 11.74 -22.43
CA SER A 25 -54.40 11.08 -21.96
C SER A 25 -55.13 10.21 -23.01
N VAL A 26 -55.57 9.05 -22.47
CA VAL A 26 -56.69 8.19 -22.92
C VAL A 26 -56.24 6.98 -23.81
N SER A 27 -56.56 5.74 -23.59
CA SER A 27 -57.60 5.05 -22.82
C SER A 27 -57.39 3.55 -22.94
N SER A 28 -57.83 2.87 -21.93
CA SER A 28 -58.18 1.46 -21.75
C SER A 28 -58.76 0.74 -22.94
N ALA A 29 -58.50 -0.58 -23.04
CA ALA A 29 -59.55 -1.59 -23.06
C ALA A 29 -59.02 -2.98 -22.80
N LYS A 30 -59.70 -3.66 -21.89
CA LYS A 30 -59.75 -5.06 -21.55
C LYS A 30 -60.27 -5.89 -22.70
N THR A 31 -59.91 -7.19 -22.71
CA THR A 31 -60.83 -8.37 -22.74
C THR A 31 -59.95 -9.60 -22.98
N GLU A 32 -59.75 -10.46 -22.06
CA GLU A 32 -60.43 -11.72 -21.66
C GLU A 32 -60.53 -12.82 -22.72
N THR A 33 -60.04 -13.97 -22.29
CA THR A 33 -60.54 -15.36 -22.33
C THR A 33 -60.44 -16.18 -23.62
N ALA A 34 -59.79 -17.30 -23.50
CA ALA A 34 -60.26 -18.70 -23.44
C ALA A 34 -59.13 -19.64 -23.83
N LYS A 35 -58.71 -20.54 -23.03
CA LYS A 35 -59.04 -21.95 -22.71
C LYS A 35 -59.22 -22.88 -23.87
N GLU A 36 -58.62 -24.03 -23.65
CA GLU A 36 -58.86 -25.41 -24.09
C GLU A 36 -57.88 -25.90 -25.14
N SER A 37 -57.15 -26.90 -24.90
CA SER A 37 -57.16 -28.27 -24.37
C SER A 37 -56.93 -29.31 -25.47
N MET A 38 -56.34 -30.39 -25.03
CA MET A 38 -56.21 -31.72 -25.59
C MET A 38 -54.97 -32.02 -26.42
N GLN A 39 -54.04 -32.75 -25.84
CA GLN A 39 -54.01 -34.21 -25.56
C GLN A 39 -53.76 -35.09 -26.78
N SER A 40 -52.70 -35.85 -26.70
CA SER A 40 -52.61 -37.27 -26.88
C SER A 40 -51.72 -37.85 -27.97
N GLN A 41 -50.82 -38.70 -27.44
CA GLN A 41 -50.30 -39.97 -27.98
C GLN A 41 -49.28 -39.91 -29.10
N ALA A 42 -48.21 -40.50 -28.95
CA ALA A 42 -47.64 -41.79 -28.50
C ALA A 42 -46.93 -42.53 -29.64
N GLU A 43 -45.77 -43.03 -29.30
CA GLU A 43 -45.07 -44.19 -29.86
C GLU A 43 -44.50 -44.09 -31.30
N THR A 44 -43.34 -44.53 -31.66
CA THR A 44 -42.46 -45.63 -31.25
C THR A 44 -41.27 -45.67 -32.21
N LYS A 45 -40.09 -46.00 -31.68
CA LYS A 45 -38.94 -46.70 -32.31
C LYS A 45 -38.31 -46.13 -33.58
N THR A 46 -37.01 -45.98 -33.63
CA THR A 46 -35.99 -47.02 -33.82
C THR A 46 -34.58 -46.45 -33.75
N ALA A 47 -33.71 -47.21 -33.15
CA ALA A 47 -32.26 -47.02 -33.04
C ALA A 47 -31.56 -47.05 -34.41
N GLU A 48 -30.42 -46.39 -34.47
CA GLU A 48 -29.13 -46.87 -34.95
C GLU A 48 -28.16 -45.70 -34.98
N GLN A 49 -27.20 -45.79 -34.11
CA GLN A 49 -25.80 -46.12 -34.35
C GLN A 49 -25.00 -45.08 -35.14
N SER A 50 -24.14 -44.43 -34.48
CA SER A 50 -22.65 -44.40 -34.52
C SER A 50 -22.18 -42.95 -34.46
N THR A 51 -21.19 -42.53 -33.79
CA THR A 51 -19.86 -43.01 -33.55
C THR A 51 -19.24 -42.14 -32.47
N GLN A 52 -18.60 -42.75 -31.54
CA GLN A 52 -17.66 -42.18 -30.63
C GLN A 52 -16.71 -41.17 -31.31
N ALA A 53 -16.68 -39.98 -30.76
CA ALA A 53 -15.46 -39.24 -30.65
C ALA A 53 -15.24 -39.06 -29.13
N GLU A 54 -14.62 -40.07 -28.54
CA GLU A 54 -13.91 -39.93 -27.29
C GLU A 54 -12.87 -38.81 -27.46
N LYS A 55 -13.22 -37.62 -27.03
CA LYS A 55 -12.22 -36.69 -26.55
C LYS A 55 -11.87 -37.19 -25.18
N THR A 56 -10.75 -37.91 -25.10
CA THR A 56 -9.93 -38.00 -23.89
C THR A 56 -9.72 -36.59 -23.35
N SER A 57 -10.51 -36.21 -22.40
CA SER A 57 -10.09 -35.24 -21.42
C SER A 57 -9.07 -36.00 -20.58
N GLU A 58 -7.79 -35.78 -20.83
CA GLU A 58 -6.79 -36.02 -19.82
C GLU A 58 -7.30 -35.34 -18.56
N ALA A 59 -7.51 -36.14 -17.54
CA ALA A 59 -7.77 -35.66 -16.21
C ALA A 59 -6.61 -34.75 -15.85
N ALA A 60 -6.87 -33.44 -15.77
CA ALA A 60 -6.12 -32.60 -14.88
C ALA A 60 -6.23 -33.29 -13.50
N ASP A 61 -5.12 -33.71 -12.95
CA ASP A 61 -5.04 -34.10 -11.54
C ASP A 61 -5.79 -33.02 -10.77
N ALA A 62 -6.84 -33.42 -10.06
CA ALA A 62 -7.57 -32.49 -9.24
C ALA A 62 -6.62 -32.11 -8.12
N ALA A 63 -5.95 -30.96 -8.26
CA ALA A 63 -5.26 -30.33 -7.15
C ALA A 63 -6.27 -30.22 -6.01
N GLY A 64 -5.91 -30.71 -4.82
CA GLY A 64 -6.77 -30.64 -3.65
C GLY A 64 -7.07 -29.18 -3.31
N GLU A 65 -8.18 -28.95 -2.63
CA GLU A 65 -8.56 -27.65 -2.11
C GLU A 65 -8.69 -27.71 -0.58
N ARG A 66 -8.36 -26.63 0.08
CA ARG A 66 -8.50 -26.47 1.53
C ARG A 66 -9.25 -25.21 1.90
N GLU A 67 -10.01 -25.23 2.98
CA GLU A 67 -10.60 -24.04 3.58
C GLU A 67 -9.61 -23.39 4.54
N ILE A 68 -9.46 -22.07 4.41
CA ILE A 68 -8.72 -21.24 5.35
C ILE A 68 -9.62 -20.15 5.92
N THR A 69 -9.27 -19.63 7.09
CA THR A 69 -9.83 -18.37 7.58
C THR A 69 -8.78 -17.29 7.38
N ASP A 70 -9.07 -16.28 6.54
CA ASP A 70 -8.13 -15.19 6.31
C ASP A 70 -8.11 -14.17 7.47
N MET A 71 -7.18 -13.22 7.44
CA MET A 71 -7.02 -12.26 8.53
C MET A 71 -8.19 -11.27 8.67
N ALA A 72 -9.10 -11.19 7.67
CA ALA A 72 -10.37 -10.48 7.78
C ALA A 72 -11.51 -11.35 8.36
N GLY A 73 -11.23 -12.58 8.77
CA GLY A 73 -12.19 -13.53 9.32
C GLY A 73 -13.11 -14.18 8.28
N ARG A 74 -12.78 -14.10 6.96
CA ARG A 74 -13.55 -14.74 5.90
C ARG A 74 -13.07 -16.18 5.71
N THR A 75 -14.01 -17.10 5.47
CA THR A 75 -13.68 -18.45 4.97
C THR A 75 -13.42 -18.38 3.48
N VAL A 76 -12.24 -18.79 3.05
CA VAL A 76 -11.80 -18.81 1.65
C VAL A 76 -11.35 -20.21 1.31
N VAL A 77 -11.83 -20.75 0.18
CA VAL A 77 -11.35 -22.02 -0.37
C VAL A 77 -10.18 -21.72 -1.31
N VAL A 78 -9.03 -22.29 -1.03
CA VAL A 78 -7.80 -22.11 -1.81
C VAL A 78 -7.26 -23.47 -2.25
N PRO A 79 -6.52 -23.56 -3.38
CA PRO A 79 -5.80 -24.77 -3.74
C PRO A 79 -4.80 -25.19 -2.66
N ASP A 80 -4.56 -26.50 -2.53
CA ASP A 80 -3.54 -27.03 -1.60
C ASP A 80 -2.13 -26.53 -1.97
N GLU A 81 -1.84 -26.44 -3.27
CA GLU A 81 -0.59 -25.92 -3.81
C GLU A 81 -0.82 -24.54 -4.44
N ILE A 82 -0.06 -23.54 -4.01
CA ILE A 82 -0.11 -22.17 -4.52
C ILE A 82 1.21 -21.88 -5.21
N GLU A 83 1.19 -21.83 -6.54
CA GLU A 83 2.37 -21.61 -7.38
C GLU A 83 2.60 -20.13 -7.71
N THR A 84 1.52 -19.40 -7.98
CA THR A 84 1.57 -18.01 -8.44
C THR A 84 0.55 -17.13 -7.72
N VAL A 85 0.96 -15.93 -7.37
CA VAL A 85 0.15 -14.98 -6.60
C VAL A 85 0.06 -13.64 -7.32
N PHE A 86 -1.17 -13.21 -7.62
CA PHE A 86 -1.42 -11.84 -8.02
C PHE A 86 -1.49 -10.93 -6.80
N SER A 87 -0.67 -9.88 -6.79
CA SER A 87 -0.63 -8.84 -5.76
C SER A 87 -1.59 -7.70 -6.11
N SER A 88 -2.61 -7.44 -5.27
CA SER A 88 -3.62 -6.42 -5.54
C SER A 88 -3.11 -4.99 -5.42
N SER A 89 -1.95 -4.80 -4.78
CA SER A 89 -1.35 -3.49 -4.48
C SER A 89 0.17 -3.57 -4.35
N THR A 90 0.84 -2.43 -4.43
CA THR A 90 2.29 -2.33 -4.18
C THR A 90 2.69 -2.88 -2.81
N VAL A 91 1.91 -2.62 -1.77
CA VAL A 91 2.17 -3.18 -0.43
C VAL A 91 2.18 -4.71 -0.48
N THR A 92 1.18 -5.29 -1.15
CA THR A 92 1.10 -6.75 -1.33
C THR A 92 2.28 -7.28 -2.13
N ALA A 93 2.68 -6.60 -3.22
CA ALA A 93 3.81 -7.03 -4.04
C ALA A 93 5.13 -7.03 -3.25
N ILE A 94 5.33 -6.05 -2.36
CA ILE A 94 6.51 -6.00 -1.48
C ILE A 94 6.48 -7.14 -0.45
N PHE A 95 5.33 -7.40 0.19
CA PHE A 95 5.18 -8.55 1.09
C PHE A 95 5.47 -9.88 0.37
N MET A 96 4.95 -10.05 -0.85
CA MET A 96 5.21 -11.23 -1.66
C MET A 96 6.69 -11.36 -2.04
N TYR A 97 7.31 -10.26 -2.51
CA TYR A 97 8.72 -10.27 -2.88
C TYR A 97 9.63 -10.64 -1.70
N THR A 98 9.36 -10.10 -0.51
CA THR A 98 10.19 -10.36 0.68
C THR A 98 10.03 -11.78 1.21
N LEU A 99 8.87 -12.40 1.02
CA LEU A 99 8.56 -13.74 1.55
C LEU A 99 8.83 -14.85 0.53
N ALA A 100 8.28 -14.70 -0.69
CA ALA A 100 8.25 -15.73 -1.72
C ALA A 100 8.35 -15.08 -3.11
N PRO A 101 9.51 -14.52 -3.49
CA PRO A 101 9.66 -13.78 -4.74
C PRO A 101 9.34 -14.62 -5.99
N ASP A 102 9.61 -15.90 -5.97
CA ASP A 102 9.34 -16.85 -7.07
C ASP A 102 7.83 -17.09 -7.31
N LYS A 103 6.98 -16.81 -6.31
CA LYS A 103 5.52 -16.87 -6.47
C LYS A 103 4.91 -15.53 -6.89
N LEU A 104 5.70 -14.45 -6.96
CA LEU A 104 5.23 -13.13 -7.38
C LEU A 104 4.96 -13.08 -8.87
N LEU A 105 3.69 -12.93 -9.27
CA LEU A 105 3.27 -12.94 -10.66
C LEU A 105 3.71 -11.70 -11.44
N GLY A 106 3.82 -10.57 -10.78
CA GLY A 106 4.18 -9.29 -11.37
C GLY A 106 4.14 -8.13 -10.40
N TRP A 107 4.66 -7.00 -10.85
CA TRP A 107 4.60 -5.74 -10.12
C TRP A 107 3.30 -4.97 -10.42
N ASN A 108 3.02 -3.94 -9.65
CA ASN A 108 1.85 -3.07 -9.85
C ASN A 108 2.16 -1.82 -10.66
N TYR A 109 3.44 -1.60 -10.98
CA TYR A 109 4.00 -0.54 -11.81
C TYR A 109 5.39 -0.97 -12.28
N GLU A 110 6.01 -0.19 -13.17
CA GLU A 110 7.39 -0.43 -13.61
C GLU A 110 8.36 0.05 -12.53
N LEU A 111 9.28 -0.82 -12.11
CA LEU A 111 10.32 -0.47 -11.15
C LEU A 111 11.22 0.64 -11.69
N ASN A 112 11.50 1.64 -10.86
CA ASN A 112 12.46 2.69 -11.16
C ASN A 112 13.91 2.22 -10.89
N GLU A 113 14.90 3.03 -11.25
CA GLU A 113 16.32 2.67 -11.12
C GLU A 113 16.75 2.49 -9.65
N LEU A 114 16.16 3.25 -8.72
CA LEU A 114 16.43 3.11 -7.29
C LEU A 114 15.93 1.76 -6.76
N GLU A 115 14.72 1.37 -7.12
CA GLU A 115 14.15 0.08 -6.76
C GLU A 115 14.98 -1.08 -7.36
N LYS A 116 15.33 -0.99 -8.64
CA LYS A 116 16.18 -1.96 -9.32
C LYS A 116 17.60 -2.07 -8.75
N SER A 117 18.11 -1.03 -8.09
CA SER A 117 19.42 -1.09 -7.43
C SER A 117 19.49 -2.07 -6.27
N ILE A 118 18.31 -2.44 -5.71
CA ILE A 118 18.15 -3.34 -4.55
C ILE A 118 17.43 -4.63 -4.93
N ILE A 119 16.34 -4.55 -5.70
CA ILE A 119 15.58 -5.73 -6.16
C ILE A 119 16.50 -6.60 -7.02
N LEU A 120 16.44 -7.92 -6.84
CA LEU A 120 17.23 -8.87 -7.63
C LEU A 120 16.88 -8.78 -9.11
N GLU A 121 17.89 -8.83 -9.98
CA GLU A 121 17.78 -8.60 -11.43
C GLU A 121 16.73 -9.50 -12.12
N GLU A 122 16.59 -10.74 -11.64
CA GLU A 122 15.62 -11.71 -12.17
C GLU A 122 14.17 -11.31 -12.02
N TYR A 123 13.86 -10.34 -11.13
CA TYR A 123 12.50 -9.82 -10.89
C TYR A 123 12.26 -8.43 -11.50
N HIS A 124 13.24 -7.84 -12.19
CA HIS A 124 13.11 -6.50 -12.77
C HIS A 124 12.10 -6.44 -13.93
N ASP A 125 12.06 -7.50 -14.73
CA ASP A 125 11.24 -7.58 -15.94
C ASP A 125 9.89 -8.29 -15.74
N LEU A 126 9.48 -8.52 -14.48
CA LEU A 126 8.15 -9.01 -14.19
C LEU A 126 7.09 -8.05 -14.73
N PRO A 127 5.95 -8.55 -15.26
CA PRO A 127 4.95 -7.71 -15.89
C PRO A 127 4.35 -6.70 -14.92
N ASN A 128 4.03 -5.50 -15.42
CA ASN A 128 3.22 -4.53 -14.72
C ASN A 128 1.73 -4.91 -14.85
N LEU A 129 1.14 -5.37 -13.76
CA LEU A 129 -0.24 -5.85 -13.71
C LEU A 129 -1.24 -4.80 -13.21
N GLY A 130 -0.73 -3.63 -12.78
CA GLY A 130 -1.55 -2.53 -12.25
C GLY A 130 -2.07 -2.77 -10.84
N MET A 131 -2.81 -1.79 -10.31
CA MET A 131 -3.46 -1.84 -8.99
C MET A 131 -4.72 -0.97 -8.95
N GLY A 132 -5.65 -1.26 -8.07
CA GLY A 132 -6.90 -0.50 -7.94
C GLY A 132 -7.66 -0.42 -9.27
N ASP A 133 -8.00 0.80 -9.70
CA ASP A 133 -8.72 1.02 -10.96
C ASP A 133 -7.86 0.78 -12.22
N SER A 134 -6.53 0.67 -12.05
CA SER A 134 -5.60 0.43 -13.17
C SER A 134 -5.22 -1.06 -13.36
N ILE A 135 -5.85 -1.99 -12.63
CA ILE A 135 -5.60 -3.43 -12.81
C ILE A 135 -5.89 -3.83 -14.26
N ASN A 136 -4.90 -4.46 -14.89
CA ASN A 136 -5.07 -5.08 -16.22
C ASN A 136 -5.63 -6.49 -16.05
N TYR A 137 -6.95 -6.60 -15.88
CA TYR A 137 -7.62 -7.89 -15.66
C TYR A 137 -7.33 -8.93 -16.75
N GLU A 138 -7.22 -8.50 -18.01
CA GLU A 138 -6.93 -9.43 -19.12
C GLU A 138 -5.52 -10.01 -18.99
N ALA A 139 -4.54 -9.18 -18.64
CA ALA A 139 -3.16 -9.64 -18.42
C ALA A 139 -3.05 -10.54 -17.18
N VAL A 140 -3.73 -10.18 -16.07
CA VAL A 140 -3.75 -11.00 -14.84
C VAL A 140 -4.35 -12.37 -15.12
N ILE A 141 -5.53 -12.44 -15.79
CA ILE A 141 -6.19 -13.71 -16.12
C ILE A 141 -5.33 -14.54 -17.09
N ALA A 142 -4.69 -13.89 -18.09
CA ALA A 142 -3.81 -14.57 -19.02
C ALA A 142 -2.54 -15.14 -18.38
N ALA A 143 -2.09 -14.54 -17.26
CA ALA A 143 -0.97 -15.01 -16.47
C ALA A 143 -1.33 -16.13 -15.48
N ASP A 144 -2.62 -16.50 -15.40
CA ASP A 144 -3.17 -17.65 -14.69
C ASP A 144 -2.73 -17.72 -13.20
N PRO A 145 -3.08 -16.72 -12.38
CA PRO A 145 -2.73 -16.75 -10.94
C PRO A 145 -3.45 -17.88 -10.21
N THR A 146 -2.75 -18.59 -9.33
CA THR A 146 -3.37 -19.59 -8.45
C THR A 146 -4.32 -18.92 -7.46
N ILE A 147 -3.90 -17.80 -6.87
CA ILE A 147 -4.70 -16.95 -5.98
C ILE A 147 -4.34 -15.47 -6.19
N ALA A 148 -5.14 -14.59 -5.60
CA ALA A 148 -4.73 -13.22 -5.36
C ALA A 148 -4.65 -12.93 -3.85
N VAL A 149 -3.76 -12.02 -3.47
CA VAL A 149 -3.61 -11.54 -2.09
C VAL A 149 -3.86 -10.03 -2.04
N ASN A 150 -4.49 -9.58 -0.96
CA ASN A 150 -4.72 -8.16 -0.68
C ASN A 150 -4.25 -7.84 0.74
N VAL A 151 -3.08 -7.18 0.85
CA VAL A 151 -2.52 -6.69 2.11
C VAL A 151 -2.95 -5.25 2.33
N GLY A 152 -3.54 -4.95 3.48
CA GLY A 152 -3.97 -3.59 3.83
C GLY A 152 -4.77 -3.53 5.12
N THR A 153 -5.42 -2.40 5.38
CA THR A 153 -6.23 -2.21 6.59
C THR A 153 -7.50 -3.05 6.55
N ILE A 154 -7.67 -3.93 7.52
CA ILE A 154 -8.87 -4.77 7.64
C ILE A 154 -10.09 -3.91 7.99
N ASN A 155 -11.04 -3.85 7.07
CA ASN A 155 -12.33 -3.16 7.23
C ASN A 155 -13.33 -3.67 6.18
N ASP A 156 -14.59 -3.22 6.27
CA ASP A 156 -15.67 -3.63 5.35
C ASP A 156 -15.35 -3.31 3.88
N LYS A 157 -14.61 -2.23 3.62
CA LYS A 157 -14.19 -1.86 2.26
C LYS A 157 -13.23 -2.91 1.69
N MET A 158 -12.21 -3.29 2.45
CA MET A 158 -11.24 -4.32 2.04
C MET A 158 -11.94 -5.65 1.76
N ILE A 159 -12.85 -6.08 2.62
CA ILE A 159 -13.64 -7.31 2.42
C ILE A 159 -14.42 -7.22 1.10
N SER A 160 -15.13 -6.11 0.88
CA SER A 160 -15.87 -5.89 -0.36
C SER A 160 -14.96 -5.86 -1.61
N ASP A 161 -13.78 -5.29 -1.49
CA ASP A 161 -12.82 -5.21 -2.61
C ASP A 161 -12.21 -6.58 -2.92
N CYS A 162 -11.91 -7.40 -1.91
CA CYS A 162 -11.52 -8.80 -2.10
C CYS A 162 -12.58 -9.62 -2.82
N ASP A 163 -13.87 -9.48 -2.43
CA ASP A 163 -14.98 -10.20 -3.07
C ASP A 163 -15.18 -9.77 -4.53
N LYS A 164 -15.05 -8.48 -4.83
CA LYS A 164 -15.11 -7.95 -6.20
C LYS A 164 -13.95 -8.46 -7.05
N LEU A 165 -12.73 -8.43 -6.48
CA LEU A 165 -11.53 -8.89 -7.16
C LEU A 165 -11.61 -10.38 -7.48
N SER A 166 -12.04 -11.22 -6.51
CA SER A 166 -12.24 -12.64 -6.70
C SER A 166 -13.25 -12.93 -7.82
N LYS A 167 -14.37 -12.20 -7.82
CA LYS A 167 -15.38 -12.33 -8.89
C LYS A 167 -14.84 -11.93 -10.26
N SER A 168 -13.98 -10.91 -10.32
CA SER A 168 -13.45 -10.37 -11.58
C SER A 168 -12.35 -11.26 -12.17
N LEU A 169 -11.52 -11.84 -11.31
CA LEU A 169 -10.40 -12.70 -11.72
C LEU A 169 -10.80 -14.17 -11.85
N GLY A 170 -11.84 -14.62 -11.14
CA GLY A 170 -12.23 -16.02 -11.07
C GLY A 170 -11.36 -16.89 -10.17
N VAL A 171 -10.50 -16.30 -9.34
CA VAL A 171 -9.63 -16.98 -8.38
C VAL A 171 -9.92 -16.56 -6.94
N PRO A 172 -9.53 -17.36 -5.92
CA PRO A 172 -9.64 -16.96 -4.52
C PRO A 172 -8.82 -15.69 -4.25
N VAL A 173 -9.35 -14.80 -3.39
CA VAL A 173 -8.64 -13.61 -2.90
C VAL A 173 -8.55 -13.66 -1.39
N VAL A 174 -7.33 -13.65 -0.87
CA VAL A 174 -7.01 -13.74 0.56
C VAL A 174 -6.69 -12.35 1.10
N ALA A 175 -7.35 -11.97 2.19
CA ALA A 175 -7.10 -10.72 2.90
C ALA A 175 -6.04 -10.91 3.99
N VAL A 176 -5.07 -9.99 4.03
CA VAL A 176 -3.98 -10.00 5.00
C VAL A 176 -3.92 -8.64 5.69
N ASP A 177 -3.74 -8.63 7.01
CA ASP A 177 -3.61 -7.39 7.77
C ASP A 177 -2.27 -6.71 7.47
N GLY A 178 -2.34 -5.49 6.95
CA GLY A 178 -1.19 -4.64 6.61
C GLY A 178 -0.82 -3.63 7.70
N ASP A 179 -1.41 -3.71 8.90
CA ASP A 179 -0.97 -2.88 10.01
C ASP A 179 0.47 -3.20 10.39
N LEU A 180 1.26 -2.16 10.67
CA LEU A 180 2.68 -2.33 10.98
C LEU A 180 2.91 -3.22 12.20
N SER A 181 2.05 -3.11 13.22
CA SER A 181 2.12 -3.93 14.43
C SER A 181 1.72 -5.39 14.20
N ALA A 182 0.95 -5.67 13.17
CA ALA A 182 0.54 -7.01 12.77
C ALA A 182 1.54 -7.71 11.82
N SER A 183 2.66 -7.06 11.48
CA SER A 183 3.60 -7.56 10.45
C SER A 183 4.08 -8.99 10.72
N ALA A 184 4.38 -9.34 11.97
CA ALA A 184 4.84 -10.69 12.32
C ALA A 184 3.75 -11.75 12.08
N GLU A 185 2.52 -11.46 12.47
CA GLU A 185 1.36 -12.34 12.26
C GLU A 185 1.04 -12.46 10.77
N ALA A 186 1.13 -11.35 10.02
CA ALA A 186 0.91 -11.32 8.57
C ALA A 186 1.92 -12.21 7.83
N TYR A 187 3.21 -12.15 8.19
CA TYR A 187 4.23 -13.02 7.60
C TYR A 187 3.99 -14.49 7.93
N ARG A 188 3.69 -14.84 9.19
CA ARG A 188 3.38 -16.22 9.56
C ARG A 188 2.16 -16.75 8.85
N PHE A 189 1.09 -15.96 8.77
CA PHE A 189 -0.12 -16.33 8.03
C PHE A 189 0.18 -16.57 6.54
N MET A 190 0.91 -15.66 5.90
CA MET A 190 1.30 -15.82 4.50
C MET A 190 2.25 -17.00 4.30
N GLY A 191 3.16 -17.25 5.24
CA GLY A 191 4.06 -18.43 5.21
C GLY A 191 3.29 -19.74 5.21
N GLU A 192 2.31 -19.90 6.12
CA GLU A 192 1.42 -21.06 6.17
C GLU A 192 0.57 -21.18 4.88
N LEU A 193 0.07 -20.05 4.38
CA LEU A 193 -0.71 -20.02 3.14
C LEU A 193 0.08 -20.52 1.94
N LEU A 194 1.34 -20.11 1.82
CA LEU A 194 2.20 -20.30 0.65
C LEU A 194 3.15 -21.50 0.76
N GLY A 195 3.26 -22.13 1.93
CA GLY A 195 4.25 -23.18 2.21
C GLY A 195 5.67 -22.64 2.41
N GLU A 196 5.80 -21.40 2.92
CA GLU A 196 7.07 -20.69 3.12
C GLU A 196 7.32 -20.37 4.60
N GLU A 197 6.96 -21.27 5.50
CA GLU A 197 6.96 -21.05 6.96
C GLU A 197 8.36 -20.72 7.50
N GLU A 198 9.42 -21.32 6.94
CA GLU A 198 10.80 -21.04 7.40
C GLU A 198 11.22 -19.62 7.14
N GLN A 199 10.96 -19.11 5.94
CA GLN A 199 11.26 -17.72 5.59
C GLN A 199 10.34 -16.75 6.35
N ALA A 200 9.06 -17.05 6.41
CA ALA A 200 8.08 -16.27 7.16
C ALA A 200 8.48 -16.07 8.63
N GLU A 201 8.96 -17.14 9.30
CA GLU A 201 9.39 -17.05 10.70
C GLU A 201 10.62 -16.16 10.88
N LYS A 202 11.57 -16.16 9.93
CA LYS A 202 12.72 -15.24 9.98
C LYS A 202 12.27 -13.78 9.91
N LEU A 203 11.36 -13.46 8.97
CA LEU A 203 10.81 -12.11 8.79
C LEU A 203 9.97 -11.69 10.00
N ALA A 204 9.11 -12.57 10.48
CA ALA A 204 8.29 -12.35 11.68
C ALA A 204 9.14 -12.10 12.91
N SER A 205 10.16 -12.94 13.15
CA SER A 205 11.08 -12.80 14.29
C SER A 205 11.86 -11.48 14.25
N TYR A 206 12.28 -11.02 13.06
CA TYR A 206 12.93 -9.72 12.92
C TYR A 206 11.97 -8.57 13.29
N ALA A 207 10.71 -8.62 12.83
CA ALA A 207 9.69 -7.63 13.18
C ALA A 207 9.43 -7.61 14.70
N GLU A 208 9.19 -8.77 15.31
CA GLU A 208 8.98 -8.89 16.77
C GLU A 208 10.17 -8.39 17.58
N LYS A 209 11.41 -8.75 17.17
CA LYS A 209 12.64 -8.24 17.80
C LYS A 209 12.68 -6.71 17.73
N THR A 210 12.34 -6.14 16.58
CA THR A 210 12.30 -4.68 16.39
C THR A 210 11.32 -4.02 17.36
N PHE A 211 10.09 -4.51 17.42
CA PHE A 211 9.07 -3.95 18.32
C PHE A 211 9.44 -4.13 19.79
N ALA A 212 9.94 -5.32 20.19
CA ALA A 212 10.37 -5.58 21.55
C ALA A 212 11.56 -4.74 22.00
N ASP A 213 12.48 -4.40 21.10
CA ASP A 213 13.62 -3.54 21.43
C ASP A 213 13.17 -2.08 21.68
N ILE A 214 12.20 -1.60 20.90
CA ILE A 214 11.60 -0.27 21.10
C ILE A 214 10.75 -0.24 22.39
N GLU A 215 9.97 -1.27 22.66
CA GLU A 215 9.18 -1.36 23.91
C GLU A 215 10.07 -1.29 25.17
N LYS A 216 11.27 -1.88 25.09
CA LYS A 216 12.25 -1.84 26.18
C LYS A 216 12.97 -0.49 26.31
N MET A 217 12.83 0.39 25.34
CA MET A 217 13.43 1.72 25.34
C MET A 217 12.70 2.61 26.33
N GLU A 218 13.21 2.78 27.53
CA GLU A 218 12.63 3.63 28.58
C GLU A 218 13.01 5.10 28.36
N VAL A 219 12.42 5.75 27.35
CA VAL A 219 12.62 7.19 27.12
C VAL A 219 11.78 7.99 28.11
N PRO A 220 12.40 8.82 29.00
CA PRO A 220 11.64 9.66 29.90
C PRO A 220 10.73 10.66 29.15
N GLU A 221 9.59 11.00 29.71
CA GLU A 221 8.60 11.87 29.06
C GLU A 221 9.20 13.24 28.68
N ASP A 222 10.06 13.80 29.53
CA ASP A 222 10.76 15.08 29.31
C ASP A 222 11.93 14.97 28.30
N LYS A 223 12.22 13.77 27.78
CA LYS A 223 13.23 13.47 26.77
C LYS A 223 12.66 13.04 25.44
N LYS A 224 11.33 12.94 25.33
CA LYS A 224 10.69 12.60 24.06
C LYS A 224 10.96 13.68 23.02
N VAL A 225 11.51 13.24 21.89
CA VAL A 225 11.83 14.11 20.74
C VAL A 225 10.56 14.48 20.00
N ARG A 226 10.40 15.76 19.69
CA ARG A 226 9.28 16.30 18.94
C ARG A 226 9.62 16.32 17.45
N ILE A 227 8.90 15.54 16.64
CA ILE A 227 9.19 15.32 15.23
C ILE A 227 8.12 15.96 14.35
N TYR A 228 8.55 16.67 13.33
CA TYR A 228 7.76 17.00 12.15
C TYR A 228 8.11 16.05 11.01
N TYR A 229 7.10 15.42 10.38
CA TYR A 229 7.27 14.59 9.19
C TYR A 229 6.67 15.28 7.98
N GLY A 230 7.55 15.76 7.08
CA GLY A 230 7.17 16.52 5.88
C GLY A 230 7.19 15.68 4.61
N ASN A 231 6.23 15.94 3.73
CA ASN A 231 6.07 15.32 2.42
C ASN A 231 5.71 16.37 1.37
N GLY A 232 5.73 15.97 0.10
CA GLY A 232 5.46 16.86 -1.03
C GLY A 232 6.67 17.72 -1.40
N GLU A 233 6.56 18.47 -2.49
CA GLU A 233 7.65 19.29 -3.02
C GLU A 233 8.10 20.41 -2.07
N ASP A 234 7.15 20.97 -1.30
CA ASP A 234 7.41 22.01 -0.31
C ASP A 234 7.66 21.48 1.10
N SER A 235 7.59 20.15 1.29
CA SER A 235 7.66 19.46 2.58
C SER A 235 6.61 19.94 3.60
N LEU A 236 5.49 20.50 3.16
CA LEU A 236 4.41 21.02 4.01
C LEU A 236 3.15 20.14 4.03
N GLU A 237 3.17 18.99 3.35
CA GLU A 237 2.20 17.93 3.59
C GLU A 237 2.68 17.07 4.76
N THR A 238 1.83 16.80 5.75
CA THR A 238 2.19 16.00 6.93
C THR A 238 1.18 14.91 7.24
N ALA A 239 1.64 13.86 7.89
CA ALA A 239 0.78 12.80 8.43
C ALA A 239 0.41 13.14 9.89
N PRO A 240 -0.90 13.31 10.21
CA PRO A 240 -1.32 13.61 11.57
C PRO A 240 -0.92 12.55 12.59
N ALA A 241 -0.71 12.97 13.85
CA ALA A 241 -0.48 12.08 14.96
C ALA A 241 -1.61 11.05 15.10
N GLY A 242 -1.28 9.80 15.40
CA GLY A 242 -2.22 8.68 15.47
C GLY A 242 -2.73 8.18 14.12
N SER A 243 -2.24 8.73 12.97
CA SER A 243 -2.56 8.19 11.66
C SER A 243 -1.67 7.00 11.32
N ALA A 244 -2.16 6.09 10.46
CA ALA A 244 -1.36 4.97 9.97
C ALA A 244 -0.07 5.43 9.25
N HIS A 245 -0.09 6.60 8.64
CA HIS A 245 1.05 7.20 7.95
C HIS A 245 2.07 7.86 8.89
N GLY A 246 1.66 8.25 10.11
CA GLY A 246 2.53 8.75 11.18
C GLY A 246 2.97 7.69 12.20
N GLN A 247 2.50 6.46 12.07
CA GLN A 247 2.60 5.39 13.06
C GLN A 247 4.03 5.12 13.55
N ILE A 248 5.04 5.21 12.68
CA ILE A 248 6.45 4.99 13.07
C ILE A 248 6.87 5.98 14.16
N ILE A 249 6.46 7.26 14.07
CA ILE A 249 6.83 8.28 15.07
C ILE A 249 6.25 7.91 16.43
N ASP A 250 5.00 7.46 16.46
CA ASP A 250 4.35 7.02 17.70
C ASP A 250 5.02 5.76 18.27
N MET A 251 5.39 4.81 17.40
CA MET A 251 6.03 3.55 17.81
C MET A 251 7.42 3.76 18.42
N VAL A 252 8.20 4.74 17.97
CA VAL A 252 9.53 5.01 18.54
C VAL A 252 9.50 5.88 19.79
N ASN A 253 8.36 6.06 20.43
CA ASN A 253 8.17 6.90 21.61
C ASN A 253 8.53 8.39 21.39
N ALA A 254 8.43 8.89 20.16
CA ALA A 254 8.55 10.30 19.83
C ALA A 254 7.18 11.00 19.86
N VAL A 255 7.21 12.32 19.76
CA VAL A 255 5.98 13.14 19.67
C VAL A 255 5.84 13.66 18.25
N ASN A 256 4.84 13.21 17.54
CA ASN A 256 4.45 13.81 16.27
C ASN A 256 3.83 15.19 16.55
N VAL A 257 4.47 16.28 16.07
CA VAL A 257 3.96 17.64 16.31
C VAL A 257 2.70 17.98 15.54
N ALA A 258 2.33 17.18 14.54
CA ALA A 258 1.14 17.35 13.72
C ALA A 258 -0.11 16.80 14.46
N ASP A 259 -0.45 17.40 15.60
CA ASP A 259 -1.72 17.13 16.30
C ASP A 259 -2.86 17.82 15.54
N LEU A 260 -3.32 17.16 14.50
CA LEU A 260 -4.33 17.64 13.56
C LEU A 260 -5.45 16.62 13.41
N GLU A 261 -6.67 17.10 13.15
CA GLU A 261 -7.76 16.21 12.77
C GLU A 261 -7.45 15.54 11.42
N MET A 262 -7.71 14.24 11.35
CA MET A 262 -7.64 13.48 10.11
C MET A 262 -8.72 13.99 9.13
N GLY A 263 -8.28 14.44 7.96
CA GLY A 263 -9.17 14.76 6.84
C GLY A 263 -9.59 13.50 6.06
N GLU A 264 -10.20 13.71 4.89
CA GLU A 264 -10.55 12.59 3.97
C GLU A 264 -9.32 11.94 3.33
N GLY A 265 -8.14 12.57 3.43
CA GLY A 265 -6.87 12.09 2.88
C GLY A 265 -5.96 11.48 3.95
N SER A 266 -4.84 10.94 3.50
CA SER A 266 -3.79 10.36 4.37
C SER A 266 -2.77 11.41 4.83
N ARG A 267 -2.82 12.63 4.31
CA ARG A 267 -1.94 13.75 4.60
C ARG A 267 -2.74 15.04 4.70
N VAL A 268 -2.25 15.98 5.47
CA VAL A 268 -2.82 17.33 5.66
C VAL A 268 -1.78 18.35 5.22
N GLN A 269 -2.19 19.28 4.34
CA GLN A 269 -1.37 20.42 3.95
C GLN A 269 -1.38 21.44 5.10
N ILE A 270 -0.20 21.89 5.50
CA ILE A 270 -0.02 22.94 6.51
C ILE A 270 0.61 24.18 5.88
N SER A 271 0.65 25.27 6.61
CA SER A 271 1.41 26.47 6.22
C SER A 271 2.81 26.48 6.85
N ALA A 272 3.72 27.26 6.27
CA ALA A 272 5.05 27.48 6.85
C ALA A 272 4.97 28.08 8.26
N GLU A 273 4.01 28.97 8.51
CA GLU A 273 3.78 29.57 9.84
C GLU A 273 3.36 28.50 10.86
N GLN A 274 2.61 27.48 10.44
CA GLN A 274 2.24 26.38 11.33
C GLN A 274 3.47 25.55 11.72
N LEU A 275 4.37 25.25 10.77
CA LEU A 275 5.64 24.57 11.04
C LEU A 275 6.51 25.40 12.01
N LEU A 276 6.62 26.70 11.75
CA LEU A 276 7.35 27.63 12.64
C LEU A 276 6.74 27.68 14.06
N ALA A 277 5.41 27.64 14.17
CA ALA A 277 4.74 27.63 15.47
C ALA A 277 4.92 26.32 16.24
N TRP A 278 5.05 25.20 15.55
CA TRP A 278 5.34 23.91 16.20
C TRP A 278 6.77 23.83 16.68
N ASP A 279 7.73 24.42 15.98
CA ASP A 279 9.16 24.44 16.30
C ASP A 279 9.67 23.05 16.76
N PRO A 280 9.70 22.05 15.86
CA PRO A 280 10.07 20.68 16.21
C PRO A 280 11.56 20.58 16.58
N ASP A 281 11.91 19.53 17.35
CA ASP A 281 13.30 19.19 17.66
C ASP A 281 13.99 18.55 16.47
N VAL A 282 13.26 17.75 15.69
CA VAL A 282 13.74 17.03 14.50
C VAL A 282 12.74 17.20 13.37
N ILE A 283 13.23 17.38 12.16
CA ILE A 283 12.45 17.36 10.93
C ILE A 283 12.91 16.15 10.10
N VAL A 284 11.94 15.29 9.72
CA VAL A 284 12.14 14.20 8.78
C VAL A 284 11.34 14.49 7.53
N VAL A 285 11.94 14.38 6.36
CA VAL A 285 11.25 14.66 5.09
C VAL A 285 11.40 13.51 4.09
N ASN A 286 10.34 13.23 3.38
CA ASN A 286 10.31 12.10 2.43
C ASN A 286 10.73 12.49 1.01
N GLY A 287 10.77 13.79 0.68
CA GLY A 287 10.90 14.25 -0.69
C GLY A 287 9.63 14.01 -1.52
N GLU A 288 9.73 14.15 -2.82
CA GLU A 288 8.64 13.90 -3.77
C GLU A 288 9.20 13.20 -5.02
N PRO A 289 9.07 11.86 -5.11
CA PRO A 289 9.62 11.12 -6.23
C PRO A 289 9.09 11.54 -7.60
N LYS A 290 7.84 12.04 -7.66
CA LYS A 290 7.25 12.55 -8.92
C LYS A 290 7.91 13.84 -9.40
N ALA A 291 8.51 14.60 -8.48
CA ALA A 291 9.28 15.80 -8.77
C ALA A 291 10.79 15.51 -8.85
N ASP A 292 11.19 14.24 -8.87
CA ASP A 292 12.60 13.80 -8.86
C ASP A 292 13.38 14.36 -7.65
N MET A 293 12.68 14.48 -6.50
CA MET A 293 13.22 15.02 -5.26
C MET A 293 13.39 13.89 -4.23
N SER A 294 14.64 13.56 -3.88
CA SER A 294 14.93 12.62 -2.80
C SER A 294 14.66 13.24 -1.41
N GLY A 295 14.54 12.38 -0.39
CA GLY A 295 14.47 12.85 0.99
C GLY A 295 15.68 13.71 1.38
N ALA A 296 16.89 13.34 0.96
CA ALA A 296 18.09 14.12 1.20
C ALA A 296 18.03 15.50 0.55
N SER A 297 17.62 15.60 -0.71
CA SER A 297 17.44 16.89 -1.40
C SER A 297 16.39 17.78 -0.72
N ALA A 298 15.30 17.18 -0.23
CA ALA A 298 14.28 17.91 0.51
C ALA A 298 14.80 18.43 1.87
N ALA A 299 15.61 17.64 2.57
CA ALA A 299 16.26 18.06 3.81
C ALA A 299 17.23 19.22 3.57
N GLU A 300 18.06 19.15 2.53
CA GLU A 300 18.96 20.25 2.14
C GLU A 300 18.18 21.52 1.79
N ALA A 301 17.04 21.40 1.10
CA ALA A 301 16.19 22.53 0.77
C ALA A 301 15.64 23.22 2.02
N ILE A 302 15.21 22.48 3.05
CA ILE A 302 14.79 23.05 4.34
C ILE A 302 15.94 23.74 5.05
N LEU A 303 17.10 23.09 5.14
CA LEU A 303 18.29 23.65 5.80
C LEU A 303 18.78 24.95 5.13
N ALA A 304 18.62 25.07 3.82
CA ALA A 304 19.03 26.23 3.05
C ALA A 304 17.97 27.36 3.02
N ASN A 305 16.73 27.08 3.47
CA ASN A 305 15.64 28.06 3.39
C ASN A 305 15.75 29.11 4.52
N PRO A 306 15.94 30.40 4.18
CA PRO A 306 16.07 31.47 5.19
C PRO A 306 14.81 31.64 6.04
N ASP A 307 13.63 31.29 5.53
CA ASP A 307 12.35 31.42 6.26
C ASP A 307 12.27 30.43 7.43
N TYR A 308 13.04 29.34 7.39
CA TYR A 308 13.11 28.31 8.43
C TYR A 308 14.32 28.44 9.35
N ALA A 309 15.17 29.46 9.17
CA ALA A 309 16.41 29.66 9.96
C ALA A 309 16.18 29.81 11.47
N SER A 310 14.95 30.13 11.90
CA SER A 310 14.59 30.23 13.32
C SER A 310 14.17 28.92 13.96
N LEU A 311 13.87 27.87 13.16
CA LEU A 311 13.47 26.56 13.68
C LEU A 311 14.60 25.91 14.44
N LYS A 312 14.30 25.34 15.60
CA LYS A 312 15.27 24.62 16.43
C LYS A 312 15.96 23.50 15.64
N ALA A 313 15.18 22.68 14.91
CA ALA A 313 15.73 21.60 14.08
C ALA A 313 16.74 22.10 13.04
N VAL A 314 16.51 23.28 12.43
CA VAL A 314 17.42 23.87 11.45
C VAL A 314 18.69 24.40 12.11
N GLN A 315 18.56 25.08 13.26
CA GLN A 315 19.70 25.61 14.03
C GLN A 315 20.63 24.50 14.54
N ASP A 316 20.03 23.40 14.99
CA ASP A 316 20.72 22.23 15.53
C ASP A 316 21.14 21.21 14.43
N GLN A 317 20.89 21.52 13.15
CA GLN A 317 21.14 20.62 11.98
C GLN A 317 20.44 19.26 12.10
N GLN A 318 19.25 19.24 12.71
CA GLN A 318 18.43 18.04 12.93
C GLN A 318 17.33 17.92 11.87
N VAL A 319 17.71 17.99 10.60
CA VAL A 319 16.83 17.85 9.43
C VAL A 319 17.33 16.70 8.56
N TYR A 320 16.50 15.68 8.37
CA TYR A 320 16.90 14.43 7.74
C TYR A 320 15.97 14.02 6.61
N GLY A 321 16.57 13.53 5.55
CA GLY A 321 15.83 12.84 4.49
C GLY A 321 15.51 11.39 4.87
N THR A 322 14.31 10.94 4.56
CA THR A 322 13.94 9.52 4.70
C THR A 322 14.72 8.68 3.68
N PRO A 323 15.37 7.59 4.08
CA PRO A 323 15.88 6.61 3.13
C PRO A 323 14.70 5.99 2.35
N ASN A 324 14.88 5.85 1.03
CA ASN A 324 13.82 5.39 0.12
C ASN A 324 14.23 4.18 -0.75
N ALA A 325 15.33 3.50 -0.43
CA ALA A 325 15.81 2.35 -1.19
C ALA A 325 15.44 1.03 -0.52
N PRO A 326 14.78 0.08 -1.25
CA PRO A 326 14.14 0.30 -2.54
C PRO A 326 12.84 1.10 -2.41
N PHE A 327 12.21 1.13 -1.22
CA PHE A 327 10.98 1.85 -0.91
C PHE A 327 11.16 2.69 0.35
N SER A 328 10.27 3.66 0.57
CA SER A 328 10.32 4.53 1.74
C SER A 328 10.30 3.75 3.05
N TRP A 329 11.20 4.14 3.97
CA TRP A 329 11.29 3.52 5.29
C TRP A 329 10.29 4.11 6.29
N MET A 330 9.62 5.21 5.95
CA MET A 330 8.70 5.88 6.85
C MET A 330 7.23 5.60 6.55
N ASP A 331 6.82 5.72 5.27
CA ASP A 331 5.40 5.81 4.96
C ASP A 331 4.98 5.07 3.68
N ARG A 332 5.37 5.56 2.50
CA ARG A 332 4.80 5.09 1.23
C ARG A 332 5.81 4.37 0.34
N PRO A 333 5.47 3.14 -0.05
CA PRO A 333 4.29 2.34 0.35
C PRO A 333 4.34 1.92 1.82
N MET A 334 3.17 1.72 2.46
CA MET A 334 3.07 1.26 3.86
C MET A 334 3.42 -0.23 3.99
N GLY A 335 4.58 -0.61 3.48
CA GLY A 335 5.07 -1.97 3.45
C GLY A 335 6.03 -2.31 4.61
N PRO A 336 6.69 -3.47 4.53
CA PRO A 336 7.61 -3.97 5.56
C PRO A 336 8.85 -3.08 5.76
N ASN A 337 9.18 -2.18 4.81
CA ASN A 337 10.28 -1.22 5.00
C ASN A 337 10.10 -0.33 6.23
N ARG A 338 8.87 -0.16 6.70
CA ARG A 338 8.61 0.56 7.95
C ARG A 338 9.22 -0.11 9.18
N ILE A 339 9.47 -1.43 9.13
CA ILE A 339 10.13 -2.16 10.22
C ILE A 339 11.58 -1.69 10.35
N VAL A 340 12.34 -1.60 9.25
CA VAL A 340 13.68 -1.03 9.28
C VAL A 340 13.67 0.48 9.53
N GLY A 341 12.61 1.17 9.10
CA GLY A 341 12.37 2.58 9.42
C GLY A 341 12.30 2.86 10.91
N ILE A 342 11.71 1.96 11.70
CA ILE A 342 11.71 2.03 13.17
C ILE A 342 13.16 1.99 13.71
N ARG A 343 13.98 1.05 13.22
CA ARG A 343 15.39 0.93 13.61
C ARG A 343 16.18 2.19 13.29
N TRP A 344 16.03 2.66 12.04
CA TRP A 344 16.69 3.88 11.57
C TRP A 344 16.29 5.12 12.38
N LEU A 345 14.98 5.38 12.53
CA LEU A 345 14.49 6.56 13.23
C LEU A 345 14.88 6.54 14.71
N SER A 346 14.79 5.37 15.36
CA SER A 346 15.26 5.24 16.75
C SER A 346 16.75 5.52 16.90
N GLY A 347 17.56 5.04 15.95
CA GLY A 347 18.99 5.34 15.92
C GLY A 347 19.31 6.79 15.73
N LEU A 348 18.47 7.49 14.98
CA LEU A 348 18.62 8.91 14.69
C LEU A 348 18.33 9.79 15.91
N ILE A 349 17.24 9.47 16.65
CA ILE A 349 16.71 10.36 17.70
C ILE A 349 17.06 9.93 19.13
N TYR A 350 17.39 8.65 19.33
CA TYR A 350 17.62 8.04 20.65
C TYR A 350 18.84 7.12 20.72
N PRO A 351 19.99 7.47 20.12
CA PRO A 351 21.14 6.57 20.05
C PRO A 351 21.64 6.10 21.43
N GLU A 352 21.46 6.93 22.48
CA GLU A 352 21.89 6.61 23.84
C GLU A 352 20.99 5.59 24.56
N TYR A 353 19.77 5.34 24.06
CA TYR A 353 18.83 4.36 24.62
C TYR A 353 18.87 3.01 23.90
N LEU A 354 19.62 2.91 22.78
CA LEU A 354 19.71 1.67 22.02
C LEU A 354 20.71 0.70 22.63
N ASN A 355 20.40 -0.58 22.53
CA ASN A 355 21.26 -1.69 22.91
C ASN A 355 21.74 -2.53 21.70
N TYR A 356 21.58 -1.99 20.48
CA TYR A 356 21.95 -2.62 19.21
C TYR A 356 22.65 -1.61 18.29
N ASN A 357 23.34 -2.13 17.27
CA ASN A 357 23.95 -1.32 16.22
C ASN A 357 22.94 -1.20 15.06
N VAL A 358 22.56 0.04 14.73
CA VAL A 358 21.55 0.31 13.68
C VAL A 358 22.00 -0.20 12.32
N ASP A 359 23.26 0.01 11.95
CA ASP A 359 23.78 -0.40 10.64
C ASP A 359 23.77 -1.92 10.47
N GLU A 360 24.08 -2.67 11.53
CA GLU A 360 23.99 -4.13 11.52
C GLU A 360 22.52 -4.59 11.39
N GLU A 361 21.60 -3.97 12.11
CA GLU A 361 20.17 -4.28 12.00
C GLU A 361 19.62 -3.95 10.59
N VAL A 362 20.06 -2.85 9.99
CA VAL A 362 19.68 -2.50 8.62
C VAL A 362 20.22 -3.53 7.63
N LYS A 363 21.50 -3.94 7.76
CA LYS A 363 22.08 -4.98 6.90
C LYS A 363 21.36 -6.32 7.06
N GLU A 364 21.02 -6.73 8.30
CA GLU A 364 20.22 -7.92 8.57
C GLU A 364 18.84 -7.83 7.90
N PHE A 365 18.17 -6.67 7.95
CA PHE A 365 16.91 -6.46 7.25
C PHE A 365 17.04 -6.70 5.75
N PHE A 366 18.05 -6.14 5.10
CA PHE A 366 18.23 -6.30 3.66
C PHE A 366 18.59 -7.73 3.26
N ASP A 367 19.37 -8.43 4.07
CA ASP A 367 19.68 -9.85 3.86
C ASP A 367 18.41 -10.71 3.95
N LEU A 368 17.56 -10.49 4.97
CA LEU A 368 16.36 -11.26 5.22
C LEU A 368 15.21 -10.93 4.26
N PHE A 369 14.96 -9.63 4.01
CA PHE A 369 13.77 -9.15 3.29
C PHE A 369 14.03 -8.93 1.80
N TYR A 370 15.23 -8.51 1.43
CA TYR A 370 15.57 -8.22 0.02
C TYR A 370 16.55 -9.20 -0.58
N HIS A 371 17.02 -10.19 0.20
CA HIS A 371 17.95 -11.24 -0.24
C HIS A 371 19.29 -10.67 -0.75
N VAL A 372 19.68 -9.49 -0.26
CA VAL A 372 20.91 -8.80 -0.65
C VAL A 372 21.76 -8.45 0.56
N GLN A 373 23.06 -8.70 0.46
CA GLN A 373 24.03 -8.29 1.48
C GLN A 373 24.55 -6.89 1.17
N LEU A 374 24.24 -5.93 2.05
CA LEU A 374 24.71 -4.57 1.91
C LEU A 374 26.18 -4.43 2.34
N THR A 375 26.99 -3.78 1.50
CA THR A 375 28.29 -3.25 1.91
C THR A 375 28.12 -1.95 2.68
N ASP A 376 29.15 -1.54 3.46
CA ASP A 376 29.13 -0.25 4.16
C ASP A 376 28.92 0.92 3.18
N GLU A 377 29.57 0.88 2.01
CA GLU A 377 29.41 1.89 0.96
C GLU A 377 27.96 1.97 0.45
N LYS A 378 27.33 0.81 0.20
CA LYS A 378 25.94 0.79 -0.27
C LYS A 378 24.95 1.28 0.79
N LEU A 379 25.21 0.96 2.06
CA LEU A 379 24.42 1.46 3.18
C LEU A 379 24.54 2.98 3.31
N GLU A 380 25.75 3.54 3.20
CA GLU A 380 25.97 4.99 3.23
C GLU A 380 25.27 5.70 2.06
N ASN A 381 25.29 5.10 0.87
CA ASN A 381 24.57 5.62 -0.28
C ASN A 381 23.04 5.63 -0.05
N ILE A 382 22.48 4.59 0.58
CA ILE A 382 21.06 4.56 0.96
C ILE A 382 20.73 5.71 1.91
N TYR A 383 21.53 5.93 2.94
CA TYR A 383 21.32 7.02 3.90
C TYR A 383 21.43 8.41 3.27
N SER A 384 22.36 8.58 2.36
CA SER A 384 22.56 9.86 1.66
C SER A 384 21.61 10.08 0.48
N GLY A 385 20.82 9.06 0.09
CA GLY A 385 19.93 9.14 -1.06
C GLY A 385 20.68 9.23 -2.40
N THR A 386 21.88 8.67 -2.48
CA THR A 386 22.75 8.67 -3.68
C THR A 386 22.85 7.30 -4.36
N VAL A 387 21.91 6.40 -4.11
CA VAL A 387 21.86 5.05 -4.68
C VAL A 387 21.48 5.08 -6.15
#